data_9542d7bf8a8403fa0155fba3661d8df3
#
_entry.id   9542d7bf8a8403fa0155fba3661d8df3
#
_cell.length_a   1.000
_cell.length_b   1.000
_cell.length_c   1.000
_cell.angle_alpha   90.00
_cell.angle_beta   90.00
_cell.angle_gamma   90.00
#
_symmetry.space_group_name_H-M   'P 1'
#
loop_
_entity.id
_entity.type
_entity.pdbx_description
1 polymer ?
#
loop_
_entity_poly.entity_id
_entity_poly.type
_entity_poly.pdbx_seq_one_letter_code
_entity_poly.pdbx_strand_id
1 'polypeptide(L)'
;MSFLTKIFGTSNERIIKKLQPMVEFINSLEPKMMSLTDAELRQKTDQFKERLSGGEALDDLLSEAFAVAREASRRVLLAPNPDSPNRTMRHFDVQLIGGIVLHQGKIAEMATGEGKTLVATLPAYLNALSGKGVHIVTINDYLARRDKDWMSPLYDFLGLKAGAIQSNQPYEDKKAAYLCDITYGTNNEFGFDYLRDNMRVRTEEQ
;
A
#
# COMPACT_ATOMS: atom_id res chain seq x y z
N MET A 1 25.45 -25.40 -0.43
CA MET A 1 24.09 -25.61 0.14
C MET A 1 24.04 -26.96 0.81
N SER A 2 23.57 -27.05 2.06
CA SER A 2 23.48 -28.32 2.81
C SER A 2 22.48 -29.26 2.14
N PHE A 3 22.73 -30.58 2.22
CA PHE A 3 21.81 -31.62 1.73
C PHE A 3 20.39 -31.48 2.31
N LEU A 4 20.28 -31.04 3.56
CA LEU A 4 18.98 -30.75 4.24
C LEU A 4 18.21 -29.59 3.59
N THR A 5 18.88 -28.55 3.09
CA THR A 5 18.24 -27.43 2.38
C THR A 5 17.67 -27.86 1.02
N LYS A 6 18.23 -28.88 0.38
CA LYS A 6 17.69 -29.42 -0.89
C LYS A 6 16.38 -30.21 -0.67
N ILE A 7 16.21 -30.84 0.50
CA ILE A 7 15.01 -31.66 0.82
C ILE A 7 13.91 -30.81 1.47
N PHE A 8 14.27 -29.92 2.39
CA PHE A 8 13.31 -29.17 3.22
C PHE A 8 13.11 -27.71 2.76
N GLY A 9 13.82 -27.27 1.73
CA GLY A 9 13.83 -25.88 1.30
C GLY A 9 14.50 -24.94 2.30
N THR A 10 14.64 -23.67 1.92
CA THR A 10 15.11 -22.59 2.78
C THR A 10 13.98 -22.16 3.75
N SER A 11 14.34 -21.40 4.81
CA SER A 11 13.35 -20.79 5.71
C SER A 11 12.36 -19.90 4.94
N ASN A 12 12.87 -19.13 3.98
CA ASN A 12 12.04 -18.23 3.18
C ASN A 12 11.07 -19.00 2.26
N GLU A 13 11.52 -20.08 1.61
CA GLU A 13 10.63 -20.91 0.80
C GLU A 13 9.49 -21.52 1.63
N ARG A 14 9.74 -21.91 2.86
CA ARG A 14 8.71 -22.42 3.77
C ARG A 14 7.70 -21.32 4.17
N ILE A 15 8.17 -20.08 4.38
CA ILE A 15 7.29 -18.93 4.66
C ILE A 15 6.42 -18.66 3.43
N ILE A 16 7.00 -18.59 2.24
CA ILE A 16 6.26 -18.35 1.00
C ILE A 16 5.20 -19.43 0.78
N LYS A 17 5.53 -20.71 0.99
CA LYS A 17 4.55 -21.81 0.90
C LYS A 17 3.39 -21.66 1.88
N LYS A 18 3.62 -21.12 3.08
CA LYS A 18 2.55 -20.86 4.06
C LYS A 18 1.63 -19.72 3.64
N LEU A 19 2.11 -18.79 2.83
CA LEU A 19 1.32 -17.66 2.32
C LEU A 19 0.52 -18.02 1.06
N GLN A 20 0.90 -19.11 0.37
CA GLN A 20 0.26 -19.54 -0.88
C GLN A 20 -1.27 -19.71 -0.77
N PRO A 21 -1.83 -20.36 0.28
CA PRO A 21 -3.28 -20.48 0.41
C PRO A 21 -4.01 -19.13 0.49
N MET A 22 -3.39 -18.12 1.10
CA MET A 22 -3.96 -16.77 1.17
C MET A 22 -3.95 -16.10 -0.21
N VAL A 23 -2.88 -16.27 -1.00
CA VAL A 23 -2.81 -15.81 -2.38
C VAL A 23 -3.87 -16.49 -3.25
N GLU A 24 -4.04 -17.80 -3.11
CA GLU A 24 -5.08 -18.57 -3.81
C GLU A 24 -6.48 -18.06 -3.44
N PHE A 25 -6.71 -17.75 -2.18
CA PHE A 25 -7.98 -17.15 -1.74
C PHE A 25 -8.20 -15.76 -2.35
N ILE A 26 -7.18 -14.89 -2.37
CA ILE A 26 -7.25 -13.59 -3.04
C ILE A 26 -7.58 -13.78 -4.54
N ASN A 27 -6.92 -14.74 -5.20
CA ASN A 27 -7.19 -15.07 -6.60
C ASN A 27 -8.63 -15.54 -6.82
N SER A 28 -9.19 -16.33 -5.89
CA SER A 28 -10.58 -16.80 -5.98
C SER A 28 -11.62 -15.68 -5.90
N LEU A 29 -11.26 -14.54 -5.28
CA LEU A 29 -12.13 -13.37 -5.18
C LEU A 29 -12.12 -12.50 -6.46
N GLU A 30 -11.13 -12.68 -7.34
CA GLU A 30 -10.95 -11.82 -8.53
C GLU A 30 -12.17 -11.78 -9.45
N PRO A 31 -12.83 -12.89 -9.82
CA PRO A 31 -14.02 -12.84 -10.67
C PRO A 31 -15.15 -12.00 -10.08
N LYS A 32 -15.30 -12.06 -8.74
CA LYS A 32 -16.29 -11.26 -8.01
C LYS A 32 -15.94 -9.77 -8.07
N MET A 33 -14.66 -9.41 -7.86
CA MET A 33 -14.23 -8.01 -7.95
C MET A 33 -14.38 -7.47 -9.37
N MET A 34 -14.05 -8.27 -10.37
CA MET A 34 -14.20 -7.90 -11.79
C MET A 34 -15.66 -7.62 -12.20
N SER A 35 -16.63 -8.30 -11.59
CA SER A 35 -18.06 -8.13 -11.89
C SER A 35 -18.67 -6.86 -11.29
N LEU A 36 -18.00 -6.21 -10.33
CA LEU A 36 -18.46 -4.99 -9.70
C LEU A 36 -18.28 -3.78 -10.63
N THR A 37 -19.24 -2.87 -10.60
CA THR A 37 -19.08 -1.54 -11.17
C THR A 37 -18.03 -0.73 -10.41
N ASP A 38 -17.53 0.36 -10.98
CA ASP A 38 -16.56 1.24 -10.32
C ASP A 38 -17.10 1.80 -9.00
N ALA A 39 -18.38 2.16 -8.96
CA ALA A 39 -19.04 2.64 -7.74
C ALA A 39 -19.12 1.57 -6.66
N GLU A 40 -19.48 0.33 -7.02
CA GLU A 40 -19.55 -0.80 -6.08
C GLU A 40 -18.16 -1.19 -5.56
N LEU A 41 -17.14 -1.16 -6.44
CA LEU A 41 -15.77 -1.45 -6.03
C LEU A 41 -15.24 -0.39 -5.06
N ARG A 42 -15.51 0.90 -5.32
CA ARG A 42 -15.19 1.99 -4.41
C ARG A 42 -15.92 1.86 -3.07
N GLN A 43 -17.20 1.51 -3.08
CA GLN A 43 -18.01 1.32 -1.87
C GLN A 43 -17.46 0.23 -0.94
N LYS A 44 -16.62 -0.69 -1.45
CA LYS A 44 -15.92 -1.66 -0.60
C LYS A 44 -15.08 -1.00 0.49
N THR A 45 -14.48 0.14 0.20
CA THR A 45 -13.71 0.90 1.20
C THR A 45 -14.58 1.31 2.39
N ASP A 46 -15.78 1.82 2.14
CA ASP A 46 -16.71 2.22 3.21
C ASP A 46 -17.18 0.98 4.00
N GLN A 47 -17.52 -0.11 3.30
CA GLN A 47 -17.88 -1.39 3.95
C GLN A 47 -16.76 -1.92 4.87
N PHE A 48 -15.50 -1.83 4.44
CA PHE A 48 -14.37 -2.25 5.27
C PHE A 48 -14.20 -1.35 6.50
N LYS A 49 -14.35 -0.03 6.34
CA LYS A 49 -14.30 0.92 7.47
C LYS A 49 -15.43 0.63 8.48
N GLU A 50 -16.64 0.32 8.01
CA GLU A 50 -17.75 -0.09 8.87
C GLU A 50 -17.45 -1.40 9.63
N ARG A 51 -16.92 -2.41 8.96
CA ARG A 51 -16.53 -3.70 9.59
C ARG A 51 -15.46 -3.49 10.67
N LEU A 52 -14.43 -2.64 10.40
CA LEU A 52 -13.42 -2.28 11.39
C LEU A 52 -14.02 -1.55 12.59
N SER A 53 -14.95 -0.60 12.37
CA SER A 53 -15.64 0.08 13.46
C SER A 53 -16.52 -0.86 14.29
N GLY A 54 -17.01 -1.93 13.66
CA GLY A 54 -17.73 -3.03 14.31
C GLY A 54 -16.84 -4.01 15.08
N GLY A 55 -15.50 -3.81 15.07
CA GLY A 55 -14.56 -4.62 15.85
C GLY A 55 -13.87 -5.74 15.09
N GLU A 56 -14.05 -5.84 13.76
CA GLU A 56 -13.30 -6.80 12.94
C GLU A 56 -11.83 -6.38 12.84
N ALA A 57 -10.90 -7.33 12.80
CA ALA A 57 -9.48 -7.03 12.71
C ALA A 57 -9.05 -6.71 11.26
N LEU A 58 -7.99 -5.89 11.11
CA LEU A 58 -7.40 -5.61 9.79
C LEU A 58 -6.94 -6.88 9.06
N ASP A 59 -6.41 -7.85 9.79
CA ASP A 59 -5.97 -9.12 9.24
C ASP A 59 -7.11 -9.92 8.61
N ASP A 60 -8.32 -9.83 9.15
CA ASP A 60 -9.50 -10.50 8.61
C ASP A 60 -9.95 -9.90 7.27
N LEU A 61 -9.70 -8.59 7.08
CA LEU A 61 -10.00 -7.87 5.84
C LEU A 61 -8.94 -8.05 4.75
N LEU A 62 -7.73 -8.50 5.09
CA LEU A 62 -6.55 -8.47 4.20
C LEU A 62 -6.85 -9.04 2.82
N SER A 63 -7.42 -10.24 2.75
CA SER A 63 -7.63 -10.92 1.47
C SER A 63 -8.63 -10.19 0.58
N GLU A 64 -9.75 -9.70 1.15
CA GLU A 64 -10.73 -8.93 0.40
C GLU A 64 -10.18 -7.57 -0.02
N ALA A 65 -9.49 -6.86 0.87
CA ALA A 65 -8.89 -5.56 0.59
C ALA A 65 -7.82 -5.66 -0.51
N PHE A 66 -6.99 -6.70 -0.49
CA PHE A 66 -5.99 -6.93 -1.54
C PHE A 66 -6.64 -7.26 -2.88
N ALA A 67 -7.72 -8.04 -2.90
CA ALA A 67 -8.49 -8.30 -4.12
C ALA A 67 -9.10 -7.02 -4.70
N VAL A 68 -9.65 -6.15 -3.86
CA VAL A 68 -10.20 -4.83 -4.24
C VAL A 68 -9.08 -3.93 -4.79
N ALA A 69 -7.96 -3.78 -4.08
CA ALA A 69 -6.84 -2.95 -4.53
C ALA A 69 -6.23 -3.46 -5.84
N ARG A 70 -6.12 -4.78 -6.01
CA ARG A 70 -5.65 -5.43 -7.25
C ARG A 70 -6.55 -5.12 -8.43
N GLU A 71 -7.87 -5.22 -8.28
CA GLU A 71 -8.82 -4.91 -9.33
C GLU A 71 -8.83 -3.41 -9.63
N ALA A 72 -8.81 -2.56 -8.62
CA ALA A 72 -8.71 -1.11 -8.78
C ALA A 72 -7.45 -0.73 -9.57
N SER A 73 -6.28 -1.31 -9.21
CA SER A 73 -5.02 -1.05 -9.95
C SER A 73 -5.13 -1.45 -11.42
N ARG A 74 -5.77 -2.59 -11.71
CA ARG A 74 -6.02 -3.04 -13.08
C ARG A 74 -6.89 -2.06 -13.88
N ARG A 75 -7.80 -1.35 -13.21
CA ARG A 75 -8.70 -0.39 -13.90
C ARG A 75 -8.05 0.95 -14.16
N VAL A 76 -7.27 1.47 -13.20
CA VAL A 76 -6.87 2.90 -13.22
C VAL A 76 -5.36 3.16 -13.29
N LEU A 77 -4.50 2.21 -12.92
CA LEU A 77 -3.06 2.43 -13.00
C LEU A 77 -2.51 2.10 -14.39
N LEU A 78 -1.89 3.08 -15.02
CA LEU A 78 -1.19 2.89 -16.28
C LEU A 78 0.28 2.51 -16.05
N ALA A 79 0.77 1.54 -16.80
CA ALA A 79 2.18 1.18 -16.79
C ALA A 79 3.01 2.30 -17.44
N PRO A 80 4.19 2.65 -16.89
CA PRO A 80 5.05 3.68 -17.44
C PRO A 80 5.84 3.14 -18.65
N ASN A 81 5.14 2.63 -19.65
CA ASN A 81 5.75 2.09 -20.86
C ASN A 81 5.29 2.91 -22.09
N PRO A 82 6.20 3.70 -22.71
CA PRO A 82 5.89 4.48 -23.90
C PRO A 82 5.36 3.62 -25.07
N ASP A 83 5.83 2.38 -25.18
CA ASP A 83 5.44 1.46 -26.25
C ASP A 83 4.07 0.77 -26.00
N SER A 84 3.51 0.96 -24.82
CA SER A 84 2.22 0.41 -24.44
C SER A 84 1.48 1.36 -23.50
N PRO A 85 1.08 2.55 -23.96
CA PRO A 85 0.58 3.63 -23.09
C PRO A 85 -0.74 3.29 -22.38
N ASN A 86 -1.49 2.32 -22.90
CA ASN A 86 -2.79 1.91 -22.32
C ASN A 86 -2.69 0.60 -21.50
N ARG A 87 -1.47 0.09 -21.25
CA ARG A 87 -1.30 -1.11 -20.44
C ARG A 87 -1.52 -0.78 -18.97
N THR A 88 -2.56 -1.35 -18.40
CA THR A 88 -2.84 -1.23 -16.96
C THR A 88 -1.98 -2.17 -16.12
N MET A 89 -1.78 -1.82 -14.86
CA MET A 89 -1.00 -2.62 -13.93
C MET A 89 -1.92 -3.44 -13.02
N ARG A 90 -1.68 -4.74 -12.97
CA ARG A 90 -2.33 -5.68 -12.05
C ARG A 90 -1.24 -6.33 -11.21
N HIS A 91 -1.43 -6.41 -9.91
CA HIS A 91 -0.48 -7.11 -9.03
C HIS A 91 -0.36 -8.59 -9.40
N PHE A 92 0.88 -9.06 -9.50
CA PHE A 92 1.19 -10.48 -9.66
C PHE A 92 1.14 -11.19 -8.29
N ASP A 93 1.04 -12.52 -8.28
CA ASP A 93 0.95 -13.30 -7.05
C ASP A 93 2.16 -13.11 -6.13
N VAL A 94 3.37 -13.00 -6.70
CA VAL A 94 4.59 -12.68 -5.95
C VAL A 94 4.53 -11.29 -5.30
N GLN A 95 3.82 -10.35 -5.91
CA GLN A 95 3.61 -9.01 -5.36
C GLN A 95 2.56 -9.01 -4.24
N LEU A 96 1.53 -9.87 -4.33
CA LEU A 96 0.61 -10.11 -3.21
C LEU A 96 1.36 -10.66 -2.00
N ILE A 97 2.25 -11.64 -2.20
CA ILE A 97 3.12 -12.17 -1.13
C ILE A 97 3.94 -11.04 -0.50
N GLY A 98 4.58 -10.19 -1.33
CA GLY A 98 5.33 -9.03 -0.85
C GLY A 98 4.49 -8.09 0.01
N GLY A 99 3.28 -7.78 -0.43
CA GLY A 99 2.33 -6.95 0.33
C GLY A 99 1.91 -7.57 1.67
N ILE A 100 1.64 -8.88 1.70
CA ILE A 100 1.31 -9.62 2.94
C ILE A 100 2.49 -9.58 3.91
N VAL A 101 3.71 -9.84 3.42
CA VAL A 101 4.93 -9.80 4.24
C VAL A 101 5.15 -8.42 4.86
N LEU A 102 4.96 -7.34 4.08
CA LEU A 102 5.06 -5.96 4.59
C LEU A 102 3.98 -5.66 5.63
N HIS A 103 2.74 -6.06 5.41
CA HIS A 103 1.65 -5.88 6.38
C HIS A 103 1.95 -6.60 7.70
N GLN A 104 2.60 -7.76 7.65
CA GLN A 104 3.05 -8.50 8.84
C GLN A 104 4.26 -7.87 9.55
N GLY A 105 4.70 -6.67 9.18
CA GLY A 105 5.86 -5.99 9.78
C GLY A 105 7.21 -6.65 9.48
N LYS A 106 7.30 -7.39 8.38
CA LYS A 106 8.51 -8.10 7.94
C LYS A 106 9.16 -7.42 6.74
N ILE A 107 10.39 -7.81 6.43
CA ILE A 107 11.13 -7.33 5.25
C ILE A 107 10.80 -8.22 4.06
N ALA A 108 10.31 -7.61 2.98
CA ALA A 108 10.14 -8.25 1.68
C ALA A 108 11.33 -7.87 0.77
N GLU A 109 12.24 -8.80 0.54
CA GLU A 109 13.33 -8.61 -0.42
C GLU A 109 12.81 -8.82 -1.83
N MET A 110 12.95 -7.79 -2.67
CA MET A 110 12.53 -7.80 -4.07
C MET A 110 13.62 -7.18 -4.94
N ALA A 111 13.89 -7.79 -6.09
CA ALA A 111 14.87 -7.28 -7.04
C ALA A 111 14.44 -5.93 -7.65
N THR A 112 15.40 -5.21 -8.24
CA THR A 112 15.11 -3.98 -8.98
C THR A 112 14.20 -4.30 -10.18
N GLY A 113 13.16 -3.49 -10.39
CA GLY A 113 12.19 -3.69 -11.48
C GLY A 113 11.00 -4.60 -11.15
N GLU A 114 10.96 -5.24 -9.98
CA GLU A 114 9.83 -6.13 -9.59
C GLU A 114 8.59 -5.39 -9.08
N GLY A 115 8.56 -4.06 -9.20
CA GLY A 115 7.36 -3.28 -8.90
C GLY A 115 7.12 -2.99 -7.41
N LYS A 116 8.19 -2.75 -6.63
CA LYS A 116 8.10 -2.42 -5.19
C LYS A 116 7.11 -1.28 -4.89
N THR A 117 7.06 -0.26 -5.73
CA THR A 117 6.12 0.88 -5.60
C THR A 117 4.66 0.40 -5.67
N LEU A 118 4.36 -0.52 -6.59
CA LEU A 118 3.03 -1.11 -6.72
C LEU A 118 2.72 -2.04 -5.54
N VAL A 119 3.68 -2.85 -5.08
CA VAL A 119 3.51 -3.72 -3.90
C VAL A 119 3.12 -2.93 -2.66
N ALA A 120 3.76 -1.78 -2.44
CA ALA A 120 3.50 -0.92 -1.29
C ALA A 120 2.04 -0.44 -1.22
N THR A 121 1.33 -0.37 -2.34
CA THR A 121 -0.08 0.05 -2.36
C THR A 121 -1.02 -0.90 -1.62
N LEU A 122 -0.71 -2.18 -1.60
CA LEU A 122 -1.52 -3.21 -0.95
C LEU A 122 -1.61 -3.01 0.58
N PRO A 123 -0.49 -3.04 1.33
CA PRO A 123 -0.52 -2.78 2.76
C PRO A 123 -0.90 -1.32 3.07
N ALA A 124 -0.57 -0.36 2.20
CA ALA A 124 -0.97 1.03 2.39
C ALA A 124 -2.48 1.18 2.36
N TYR A 125 -3.17 0.60 1.36
CA TYR A 125 -4.62 0.61 1.29
C TYR A 125 -5.25 -0.03 2.53
N LEU A 126 -4.84 -1.26 2.86
CA LEU A 126 -5.39 -1.99 4.01
C LEU A 126 -5.23 -1.21 5.32
N ASN A 127 -4.04 -0.70 5.61
CA ASN A 127 -3.78 0.01 6.86
C ASN A 127 -4.46 1.39 6.91
N ALA A 128 -4.63 2.06 5.78
CA ALA A 128 -5.35 3.33 5.68
C ALA A 128 -6.83 3.23 6.05
N LEU A 129 -7.44 2.03 5.91
CA LEU A 129 -8.83 1.78 6.34
C LEU A 129 -9.05 2.04 7.83
N SER A 130 -7.99 1.96 8.65
CA SER A 130 -8.06 2.25 10.09
C SER A 130 -8.28 3.73 10.42
N GLY A 131 -8.11 4.64 9.45
CA GLY A 131 -8.20 6.09 9.67
C GLY A 131 -7.04 6.70 10.48
N LYS A 132 -5.97 5.93 10.76
CA LYS A 132 -4.81 6.39 11.55
C LYS A 132 -3.69 7.01 10.72
N GLY A 133 -3.86 7.06 9.40
CA GLY A 133 -2.83 7.47 8.47
C GLY A 133 -1.77 6.38 8.21
N VAL A 134 -1.17 6.41 7.03
CA VAL A 134 -0.08 5.51 6.63
C VAL A 134 1.07 6.32 6.07
N HIS A 135 2.28 6.06 6.53
CA HIS A 135 3.49 6.69 6.01
C HIS A 135 4.22 5.72 5.09
N ILE A 136 4.52 6.17 3.87
CA ILE A 136 5.37 5.45 2.92
C ILE A 136 6.70 6.20 2.80
N VAL A 137 7.75 5.57 3.32
CA VAL A 137 9.08 6.17 3.37
C VAL A 137 9.86 5.85 2.10
N THR A 138 10.38 6.88 1.45
CA THR A 138 11.24 6.79 0.27
C THR A 138 12.62 7.36 0.55
N ILE A 139 13.58 7.11 -0.34
CA ILE A 139 14.97 7.53 -0.12
C ILE A 139 15.24 9.00 -0.48
N ASN A 140 14.36 9.67 -1.24
CA ASN A 140 14.50 11.08 -1.59
C ASN A 140 13.14 11.70 -1.96
N ASP A 141 13.09 13.04 -1.98
CA ASP A 141 11.91 13.84 -2.24
C ASP A 141 11.33 13.61 -3.65
N TYR A 142 12.21 13.39 -4.64
CA TYR A 142 11.77 13.11 -6.00
C TYR A 142 10.94 11.82 -6.05
N LEU A 143 11.42 10.76 -5.42
CA LEU A 143 10.70 9.49 -5.37
C LEU A 143 9.42 9.59 -4.53
N ALA A 144 9.43 10.35 -3.43
CA ALA A 144 8.23 10.57 -2.63
C ALA A 144 7.11 11.18 -3.50
N ARG A 145 7.42 12.23 -4.24
CA ARG A 145 6.47 12.89 -5.13
C ARG A 145 6.07 12.00 -6.31
N ARG A 146 7.06 11.44 -7.03
CA ARG A 146 6.81 10.58 -8.19
C ARG A 146 5.93 9.40 -7.86
N ASP A 147 6.25 8.67 -6.79
CA ASP A 147 5.53 7.45 -6.40
C ASP A 147 4.12 7.80 -5.91
N LYS A 148 3.98 8.90 -5.16
CA LYS A 148 2.67 9.43 -4.77
C LYS A 148 1.84 9.79 -6.01
N ASP A 149 2.36 10.58 -6.92
CA ASP A 149 1.63 11.02 -8.12
C ASP A 149 1.23 9.84 -9.00
N TRP A 150 2.09 8.84 -9.13
CA TRP A 150 1.83 7.63 -9.91
C TRP A 150 0.78 6.72 -9.27
N MET A 151 0.79 6.56 -7.94
CA MET A 151 -0.14 5.66 -7.23
C MET A 151 -1.45 6.37 -6.80
N SER A 152 -1.51 7.70 -6.80
CA SER A 152 -2.71 8.46 -6.43
C SER A 152 -3.97 8.03 -7.18
N PRO A 153 -3.96 7.74 -8.50
CA PRO A 153 -5.17 7.30 -9.18
C PRO A 153 -5.83 6.06 -8.55
N LEU A 154 -5.02 5.14 -8.00
CA LEU A 154 -5.54 3.96 -7.28
C LEU A 154 -6.24 4.37 -5.97
N TYR A 155 -5.59 5.21 -5.18
CA TYR A 155 -6.13 5.65 -3.90
C TYR A 155 -7.38 6.50 -4.08
N ASP A 156 -7.36 7.46 -5.02
CA ASP A 156 -8.50 8.31 -5.35
C ASP A 156 -9.70 7.49 -5.84
N PHE A 157 -9.44 6.48 -6.69
CA PHE A 157 -10.48 5.56 -7.16
C PHE A 157 -11.13 4.82 -5.99
N LEU A 158 -10.36 4.40 -5.00
CA LEU A 158 -10.85 3.73 -3.79
C LEU A 158 -11.35 4.69 -2.71
N GLY A 159 -11.37 6.00 -2.96
CA GLY A 159 -11.89 7.00 -2.04
C GLY A 159 -10.95 7.40 -0.91
N LEU A 160 -9.65 7.16 -1.06
CA LEU A 160 -8.60 7.59 -0.15
C LEU A 160 -7.81 8.75 -0.73
N LYS A 161 -7.16 9.53 0.14
CA LYS A 161 -6.29 10.65 -0.23
C LYS A 161 -4.83 10.30 -0.01
N ALA A 162 -3.97 10.71 -0.95
CA ALA A 162 -2.53 10.59 -0.81
C ALA A 162 -1.84 11.96 -0.91
N GLY A 163 -0.95 12.26 0.03
CA GLY A 163 -0.10 13.44 0.06
C GLY A 163 1.39 13.08 -0.02
N ALA A 164 2.22 14.08 -0.29
CA ALA A 164 3.68 13.94 -0.20
C ALA A 164 4.27 15.14 0.56
N ILE A 165 5.16 14.85 1.50
CA ILE A 165 5.98 15.84 2.17
C ILE A 165 7.36 15.88 1.55
N GLN A 166 7.90 17.09 1.42
CA GLN A 166 9.20 17.34 0.81
C GLN A 166 9.99 18.38 1.63
N SER A 167 11.30 18.42 1.41
CA SER A 167 12.18 19.46 1.98
C SER A 167 11.73 20.85 1.52
N ASN A 168 11.82 21.82 2.42
CA ASN A 168 11.45 23.22 2.16
C ASN A 168 10.01 23.47 1.75
N GLN A 169 9.12 22.51 1.94
CA GLN A 169 7.69 22.68 1.70
C GLN A 169 7.08 23.62 2.77
N PRO A 170 6.16 24.54 2.41
CA PRO A 170 5.43 25.36 3.37
C PRO A 170 4.72 24.51 4.42
N TYR A 171 4.63 25.07 5.64
CA TYR A 171 4.03 24.35 6.77
C TYR A 171 2.58 23.89 6.49
N GLU A 172 1.76 24.77 5.92
CA GLU A 172 0.36 24.44 5.61
C GLU A 172 0.23 23.31 4.59
N ASP A 173 1.13 23.26 3.61
CA ASP A 173 1.15 22.20 2.59
C ASP A 173 1.57 20.87 3.21
N LYS A 174 2.56 20.89 4.12
CA LYS A 174 2.95 19.69 4.87
C LYS A 174 1.82 19.20 5.76
N LYS A 175 1.17 20.10 6.49
CA LYS A 175 0.01 19.77 7.34
C LYS A 175 -1.11 19.15 6.52
N ALA A 176 -1.42 19.73 5.36
CA ALA A 176 -2.41 19.16 4.44
C ALA A 176 -2.02 17.77 3.94
N ALA A 177 -0.73 17.52 3.68
CA ALA A 177 -0.23 16.21 3.27
C ALA A 177 -0.33 15.17 4.40
N TYR A 178 -0.08 15.54 5.66
CA TYR A 178 -0.25 14.66 6.82
C TYR A 178 -1.71 14.33 7.14
N LEU A 179 -2.65 15.19 6.75
CA LEU A 179 -4.09 14.94 6.90
C LEU A 179 -4.65 13.97 5.84
N CYS A 180 -3.83 13.56 4.86
CA CYS A 180 -4.20 12.52 3.92
C CYS A 180 -4.19 11.13 4.59
N ASP A 181 -4.92 10.18 4.00
CA ASP A 181 -4.95 8.78 4.46
C ASP A 181 -3.56 8.12 4.29
N ILE A 182 -2.80 8.55 3.28
CA ILE A 182 -1.47 8.02 2.95
C ILE A 182 -0.52 9.19 2.69
N THR A 183 0.61 9.23 3.38
CA THR A 183 1.63 10.29 3.22
C THR A 183 2.95 9.68 2.78
N TYR A 184 3.45 10.15 1.64
CA TYR A 184 4.78 9.81 1.13
C TYR A 184 5.81 10.83 1.61
N GLY A 185 7.01 10.38 1.96
CA GLY A 185 8.09 11.28 2.38
C GLY A 185 9.40 10.56 2.56
N THR A 186 10.44 11.30 2.90
CA THR A 186 11.73 10.71 3.29
C THR A 186 11.76 10.45 4.80
N ASN A 187 12.62 9.52 5.21
CA ASN A 187 12.85 9.26 6.64
C ASN A 187 13.28 10.53 7.40
N ASN A 188 14.07 11.41 6.75
CA ASN A 188 14.52 12.66 7.35
C ASN A 188 13.35 13.62 7.61
N GLU A 189 12.46 13.80 6.60
CA GLU A 189 11.31 14.68 6.75
C GLU A 189 10.37 14.20 7.86
N PHE A 190 9.99 12.92 7.85
CA PHE A 190 9.18 12.35 8.94
C PHE A 190 9.85 12.50 10.30
N GLY A 191 11.15 12.20 10.38
CA GLY A 191 11.90 12.28 11.64
C GLY A 191 12.01 13.70 12.18
N PHE A 192 12.34 14.68 11.33
CA PHE A 192 12.45 16.07 11.75
C PHE A 192 11.08 16.71 12.03
N ASP A 193 10.05 16.39 11.29
CA ASP A 193 8.69 16.86 11.56
C ASP A 193 8.19 16.31 12.91
N TYR A 194 8.40 15.01 13.18
CA TYR A 194 8.09 14.41 14.48
C TYR A 194 8.82 15.11 15.64
N LEU A 195 10.11 15.42 15.47
CA LEU A 195 10.87 16.14 16.50
C LEU A 195 10.33 17.55 16.69
N ARG A 196 10.02 18.28 15.61
CA ARG A 196 9.46 19.64 15.70
C ARG A 196 8.12 19.65 16.42
N ASP A 197 7.23 18.69 16.13
CA ASP A 197 5.94 18.58 16.79
C ASP A 197 6.09 18.32 18.30
N ASN A 198 7.01 17.43 18.68
CA ASN A 198 7.29 17.16 20.10
C ASN A 198 7.96 18.34 20.85
N MET A 199 8.51 19.31 20.12
CA MET A 199 9.07 20.54 20.71
C MET A 199 8.03 21.66 20.87
N ARG A 200 6.79 21.49 20.33
CA ARG A 200 5.72 22.48 20.46
C ARG A 200 5.13 22.45 21.86
N VAL A 201 4.84 23.64 22.39
CA VAL A 201 4.28 23.81 23.75
C VAL A 201 2.77 23.57 23.75
N ARG A 202 2.10 23.80 22.62
CA ARG A 202 0.65 23.64 22.47
C ARG A 202 0.34 22.60 21.40
N THR A 203 -0.64 21.74 21.69
CA THR A 203 -1.11 20.70 20.76
C THR A 203 -1.69 21.29 19.45
N GLU A 204 -2.24 22.49 19.51
CA GLU A 204 -2.81 23.21 18.35
C GLU A 204 -1.74 23.65 17.32
N GLU A 205 -0.46 23.65 17.74
CA GLU A 205 0.70 24.02 16.92
C GLU A 205 1.41 22.81 16.31
N GLN A 206 0.94 21.59 16.61
CA GLN A 206 1.48 20.32 16.11
C GLN A 206 0.90 19.92 14.74
#